data_19f664275d64f4607ec20337b0a3d94d
#
_entry.id   19f664275d64f4607ec20337b0a3d94d
#
_cell.length_a   1.000
_cell.length_b   1.000
_cell.length_c   1.000
_cell.angle_alpha   90.00
_cell.angle_beta   90.00
_cell.angle_gamma   90.00
#
_symmetry.space_group_name_H-M   'P 1'
#
loop_
_entity.id
_entity.type
_entity.pdbx_description
1 polymer ?
#
loop_
_entity_poly.entity_id
_entity_poly.type
_entity_poly.pdbx_seq_one_letter_code
_entity_poly.pdbx_strand_id
1 'polypeptide(L)'
;LSDGYYEWKQGGGRKVPFFIQKKDGGLMLFAGLWTTWSMSSKKVFTYTILTTKAQESISAIHDRMPALIDKSKAELWINPDNEFSEVEQELTDTNEMLNYYQVSDFVNKPNNNSVACITPLKASIMPRLFEDD
;
A
#
# COMPACT_ATOMS: atom_id res chain seq x y z
N LEU A 1 -9.51 2.55 1.91
CA LEU A 1 -9.26 1.51 2.92
C LEU A 1 -8.75 0.24 2.25
N SER A 2 -7.71 -0.39 2.82
CA SER A 2 -7.15 -1.65 2.34
C SER A 2 -6.52 -2.43 3.48
N ASP A 3 -6.59 -3.76 3.40
CA ASP A 3 -5.85 -4.66 4.31
C ASP A 3 -4.34 -4.67 4.01
N GLY A 4 -3.97 -4.37 2.77
CA GLY A 4 -2.61 -4.37 2.30
C GLY A 4 -2.52 -4.03 0.82
N TYR A 5 -1.32 -4.11 0.27
CA TYR A 5 -1.09 -3.94 -1.17
C TYR A 5 0.02 -4.86 -1.64
N TYR A 6 0.08 -5.06 -2.94
CA TYR A 6 1.14 -5.85 -3.57
C TYR A 6 2.22 -4.94 -4.13
N GLU A 7 3.45 -5.41 -4.02
CA GLU A 7 4.60 -4.81 -4.68
C GLU A 7 5.51 -5.91 -5.23
N TRP A 8 6.17 -5.64 -6.34
CA TRP A 8 7.00 -6.62 -7.04
C TRP A 8 8.47 -6.26 -6.97
N LYS A 9 9.21 -6.98 -6.14
CA LYS A 9 10.67 -6.85 -6.07
C LYS A 9 11.33 -7.41 -7.32
N GLN A 10 12.22 -6.66 -7.93
CA GLN A 10 13.10 -7.16 -8.99
C GLN A 10 14.19 -8.07 -8.39
N GLY A 11 14.34 -9.26 -8.91
CA GLY A 11 15.37 -10.19 -8.43
C GLY A 11 15.61 -11.34 -9.41
N GLY A 12 16.88 -11.61 -9.75
CA GLY A 12 17.24 -12.76 -10.58
C GLY A 12 16.57 -12.83 -11.96
N GLY A 13 16.28 -11.67 -12.59
CA GLY A 13 15.62 -11.60 -13.90
C GLY A 13 14.11 -11.77 -13.87
N ARG A 14 13.50 -11.89 -12.70
CA ARG A 14 12.04 -11.98 -12.53
C ARG A 14 11.52 -11.01 -11.48
N LYS A 15 10.23 -10.71 -11.55
CA LYS A 15 9.50 -9.98 -10.52
C LYS A 15 8.91 -10.95 -9.50
N VAL A 16 9.20 -10.71 -8.23
CA VAL A 16 8.71 -11.53 -7.11
C VAL A 16 7.67 -10.73 -6.33
N PRO A 17 6.43 -11.22 -6.22
CA PRO A 17 5.37 -10.50 -5.53
C PRO A 17 5.50 -10.59 -4.01
N PHE A 18 5.28 -9.46 -3.35
CA PHE A 18 5.18 -9.33 -1.91
C PHE A 18 3.83 -8.70 -1.55
N PHE A 19 3.24 -9.15 -0.47
CA PHE A 19 2.11 -8.49 0.17
C PHE A 19 2.63 -7.66 1.33
N ILE A 20 2.23 -6.40 1.36
CA ILE A 20 2.64 -5.42 2.36
C ILE A 20 1.40 -5.02 3.15
N GLN A 21 1.50 -5.06 4.47
CA GLN A 21 0.40 -4.76 5.39
C GLN A 21 0.90 -4.06 6.65
N LYS A 22 -0.01 -3.52 7.46
CA LYS A 22 0.34 -3.04 8.80
C LYS A 22 0.79 -4.20 9.67
N LYS A 23 1.77 -3.96 10.54
CA LYS A 23 2.31 -4.97 11.45
C LYS A 23 1.26 -5.48 12.45
N ASP A 24 0.31 -4.64 12.82
CA ASP A 24 -0.80 -4.96 13.72
C ASP A 24 -2.00 -5.64 13.02
N GLY A 25 -1.93 -5.80 11.68
CA GLY A 25 -3.01 -6.35 10.88
C GLY A 25 -4.20 -5.40 10.67
N GLY A 26 -4.06 -4.13 11.06
CA GLY A 26 -5.08 -3.12 10.89
C GLY A 26 -5.24 -2.65 9.44
N LEU A 27 -6.36 -1.97 9.15
CA LEU A 27 -6.60 -1.37 7.84
C LEU A 27 -5.69 -0.17 7.60
N MET A 28 -5.23 -0.04 6.36
CA MET A 28 -4.51 1.12 5.84
C MET A 28 -5.45 2.09 5.17
N LEU A 29 -5.20 3.37 5.35
CA LEU A 29 -5.84 4.47 4.64
C LEU A 29 -4.87 4.99 3.60
N PHE A 30 -5.19 4.84 2.31
CA PHE A 30 -4.39 5.40 1.23
C PHE A 30 -4.91 6.78 0.84
N ALA A 31 -4.00 7.73 0.66
CA ALA A 31 -4.32 9.03 0.10
C ALA A 31 -4.72 8.86 -1.37
N GLY A 32 -5.98 9.11 -1.66
CA GLY A 32 -6.54 9.00 -3.00
C GLY A 32 -7.11 10.32 -3.48
N LEU A 33 -6.96 10.59 -4.77
CA LEU A 33 -7.65 11.67 -5.48
C LEU A 33 -8.64 11.05 -6.45
N TRP A 34 -9.78 11.70 -6.63
CA TRP A 34 -10.76 11.26 -7.60
C TRP A 34 -11.33 12.42 -8.39
N THR A 35 -11.83 12.15 -9.58
CA THR A 35 -12.52 13.12 -10.39
C THR A 35 -13.57 12.46 -11.27
N THR A 36 -14.45 13.27 -11.82
CA THR A 36 -15.43 12.83 -12.81
C THR A 36 -15.10 13.41 -14.17
N TRP A 37 -15.13 12.57 -15.17
CA TRP A 37 -15.06 12.97 -16.55
C TRP A 37 -16.39 12.69 -17.24
N SER A 38 -16.92 13.70 -17.95
CA SER A 38 -18.20 13.61 -18.65
C SER A 38 -17.95 13.57 -20.15
N MET A 39 -18.36 12.49 -20.80
CA MET A 39 -18.37 12.37 -22.25
C MET A 39 -19.80 12.06 -22.72
N SER A 40 -20.40 13.03 -23.43
CA SER A 40 -21.80 12.95 -23.88
C SER A 40 -22.75 12.70 -22.70
N SER A 41 -23.42 11.56 -22.65
CA SER A 41 -24.39 11.19 -21.59
C SER A 41 -23.82 10.33 -20.48
N LYS A 42 -22.51 10.00 -20.51
CA LYS A 42 -21.87 9.12 -19.53
C LYS A 42 -20.93 9.90 -18.62
N LYS A 43 -21.08 9.69 -17.30
CA LYS A 43 -20.09 10.10 -16.32
C LYS A 43 -19.16 8.94 -16.02
N VAL A 44 -17.85 9.18 -16.10
CA VAL A 44 -16.81 8.23 -15.72
C VAL A 44 -16.13 8.77 -14.47
N PHE A 45 -16.14 7.96 -13.41
CA PHE A 45 -15.42 8.27 -12.19
C PHE A 45 -14.04 7.66 -12.29
N THR A 46 -13.02 8.45 -12.05
CA THR A 46 -11.63 8.00 -12.04
C THR A 46 -11.00 8.35 -10.72
N TYR A 47 -10.06 7.53 -10.27
CA TYR A 47 -9.28 7.80 -9.07
C TYR A 47 -7.82 7.41 -9.28
N THR A 48 -6.96 7.98 -8.47
CA THR A 48 -5.55 7.59 -8.35
C THR A 48 -5.15 7.55 -6.89
N ILE A 49 -4.15 6.73 -6.57
CA ILE A 49 -3.54 6.69 -5.24
C ILE A 49 -2.22 7.44 -5.32
N LEU A 50 -2.02 8.39 -4.42
CA LEU A 50 -0.76 9.11 -4.30
C LEU A 50 0.31 8.16 -3.78
N THR A 51 1.54 8.37 -4.24
CA THR A 51 2.70 7.61 -3.76
C THR A 51 3.74 8.54 -3.16
N THR A 52 4.48 8.04 -2.19
CA THR A 52 5.59 8.72 -1.54
C THR A 52 6.84 7.84 -1.54
N LYS A 53 7.95 8.35 -1.02
CA LYS A 53 9.15 7.54 -0.79
C LYS A 53 8.83 6.39 0.17
N ALA A 54 9.32 5.20 -0.14
CA ALA A 54 9.12 4.05 0.73
C ALA A 54 9.79 4.25 2.09
N GLN A 55 9.11 3.82 3.15
CA GLN A 55 9.71 3.69 4.49
C GLN A 55 10.88 2.72 4.44
N GLU A 56 11.81 2.85 5.37
CA GLU A 56 13.01 2.01 5.45
C GLU A 56 12.65 0.52 5.50
N SER A 57 11.60 0.16 6.27
CA SER A 57 11.10 -1.21 6.39
C SER A 57 10.66 -1.84 5.05
N ILE A 58 10.28 -1.02 4.05
CA ILE A 58 9.75 -1.45 2.74
C ILE A 58 10.74 -1.19 1.60
N SER A 59 11.73 -0.34 1.81
CA SER A 59 12.68 0.12 0.78
C SER A 59 13.43 -1.01 0.08
N ALA A 60 13.60 -2.15 0.75
CA ALA A 60 14.21 -3.36 0.16
C ALA A 60 13.33 -4.00 -0.94
N ILE A 61 12.05 -3.66 -1.02
CA ILE A 61 11.10 -4.19 -2.01
C ILE A 61 10.94 -3.19 -3.16
N HIS A 62 10.66 -1.92 -2.84
CA HIS A 62 10.48 -0.85 -3.81
C HIS A 62 10.85 0.50 -3.18
N ASP A 63 11.25 1.48 -3.99
CA ASP A 63 11.63 2.83 -3.54
C ASP A 63 10.43 3.76 -3.30
N ARG A 64 9.26 3.38 -3.77
CA ARG A 64 7.99 4.10 -3.59
C ARG A 64 6.96 3.22 -2.89
N MET A 65 6.02 3.86 -2.19
CA MET A 65 4.87 3.21 -1.56
C MET A 65 3.64 4.10 -1.65
N PRO A 66 2.42 3.56 -1.51
CA PRO A 66 1.23 4.38 -1.35
C PRO A 66 1.40 5.36 -0.18
N ALA A 67 0.98 6.61 -0.37
CA ALA A 67 0.94 7.57 0.72
C ALA A 67 -0.15 7.15 1.70
N LEU A 68 0.23 6.92 2.95
CA LEU A 68 -0.68 6.52 4.02
C LEU A 68 -1.19 7.76 4.76
N ILE A 69 -2.41 7.67 5.24
CA ILE A 69 -3.03 8.69 6.09
C ILE A 69 -3.26 8.07 7.45
N ASP A 70 -2.82 8.76 8.50
CA ASP A 70 -3.19 8.39 9.86
C ASP A 70 -4.71 8.49 10.04
N LYS A 71 -5.30 7.54 10.78
CA LYS A 71 -6.74 7.51 11.02
C LYS A 71 -7.25 8.83 11.64
N SER A 72 -6.48 9.44 12.52
CA SER A 72 -6.81 10.71 13.17
C SER A 72 -6.88 11.89 12.17
N LYS A 73 -6.25 11.75 10.99
CA LYS A 73 -6.16 12.78 9.97
C LYS A 73 -7.06 12.49 8.76
N ALA A 74 -7.82 11.40 8.80
CA ALA A 74 -8.67 11.00 7.68
C ALA A 74 -9.74 12.06 7.35
N GLU A 75 -10.35 12.68 8.36
CA GLU A 75 -11.34 13.74 8.17
C GLU A 75 -10.72 14.99 7.53
N LEU A 76 -9.49 15.33 7.90
CA LEU A 76 -8.77 16.44 7.28
C LEU A 76 -8.57 16.20 5.78
N TRP A 77 -8.21 14.96 5.41
CA TRP A 77 -7.98 14.58 4.01
C TRP A 77 -9.24 14.62 3.15
N ILE A 78 -10.37 14.16 3.68
CA ILE A 78 -11.62 14.07 2.90
C ILE A 78 -12.46 15.34 2.92
N ASN A 79 -12.11 16.35 3.73
CA ASN A 79 -12.84 17.59 3.81
C ASN A 79 -12.58 18.43 2.53
N PRO A 80 -13.62 18.71 1.72
CA PRO A 80 -13.48 19.44 0.47
C PRO A 80 -13.12 20.93 0.64
N ASP A 81 -13.24 21.46 1.85
CA ASP A 81 -12.93 22.85 2.15
C ASP A 81 -11.43 23.07 2.42
N ASN A 82 -10.67 22.01 2.58
CA ASN A 82 -9.23 22.09 2.81
C ASN A 82 -8.46 22.17 1.50
N GLU A 83 -7.50 23.06 1.43
CA GLU A 83 -6.55 23.12 0.31
C GLU A 83 -5.51 22.00 0.42
N PHE A 84 -5.10 21.44 -0.74
CA PHE A 84 -4.11 20.35 -0.77
C PHE A 84 -2.81 20.71 -0.03
N SER A 85 -2.34 21.96 -0.15
CA SER A 85 -1.16 22.47 0.53
C SER A 85 -1.22 22.38 2.06
N GLU A 86 -2.44 22.39 2.63
CA GLU A 86 -2.64 22.30 4.08
C GLU A 86 -2.55 20.86 4.56
N VAL A 87 -2.89 19.91 3.69
CA VAL A 87 -2.95 18.48 4.05
C VAL A 87 -1.76 17.67 3.54
N GLU A 88 -0.96 18.22 2.60
CA GLU A 88 0.17 17.53 1.97
C GLU A 88 1.21 17.07 3.01
N GLN A 89 1.52 17.92 3.99
CA GLN A 89 2.50 17.62 5.03
C GLN A 89 2.10 16.43 5.89
N GLU A 90 0.79 16.20 6.02
CA GLU A 90 0.22 15.12 6.81
C GLU A 90 0.38 13.73 6.14
N LEU A 91 0.71 13.70 4.83
CA LEU A 91 0.94 12.46 4.09
C LEU A 91 2.35 11.88 4.28
N THR A 92 3.27 12.66 4.78
CA THR A 92 4.68 12.26 4.88
C THR A 92 5.05 11.69 6.23
N ASP A 93 4.20 11.86 7.24
CA ASP A 93 4.52 11.62 8.65
C ASP A 93 3.66 10.50 9.24
N THR A 94 3.59 9.36 8.55
CA THR A 94 2.89 8.20 9.10
C THR A 94 3.85 7.34 9.93
N ASN A 95 3.55 7.19 11.22
CA ASN A 95 4.23 6.26 12.13
C ASN A 95 3.74 4.81 11.96
N GLU A 96 3.07 4.51 10.84
CA GLU A 96 2.52 3.17 10.59
C GLU A 96 3.65 2.16 10.39
N MET A 97 3.70 1.19 11.26
CA MET A 97 4.67 0.09 11.16
C MET A 97 4.19 -0.92 10.12
N LEU A 98 4.92 -1.01 9.02
CA LEU A 98 4.64 -1.95 7.93
C LEU A 98 5.54 -3.18 8.04
N ASN A 99 5.00 -4.32 7.63
CA ASN A 99 5.73 -5.52 7.34
C ASN A 99 5.35 -6.06 5.96
N TYR A 100 6.13 -7.01 5.46
CA TYR A 100 5.87 -7.66 4.17
C TYR A 100 6.27 -9.12 4.21
N TYR A 101 5.67 -9.90 3.32
CA TYR A 101 6.05 -11.29 3.07
C TYR A 101 5.82 -11.64 1.60
N GLN A 102 6.61 -12.58 1.12
CA GLN A 102 6.46 -13.09 -0.24
C GLN A 102 5.17 -13.89 -0.36
N VAL A 103 4.45 -13.67 -1.45
CA VAL A 103 3.27 -14.45 -1.83
C VAL A 103 3.52 -15.20 -3.13
N SER A 104 2.60 -16.11 -3.47
CA SER A 104 2.66 -16.85 -4.73
C SER A 104 2.48 -15.91 -5.93
N ASP A 105 3.15 -16.23 -7.04
CA ASP A 105 2.92 -15.60 -8.35
C ASP A 105 1.50 -15.84 -8.92
N PHE A 106 0.71 -16.63 -8.22
CA PHE A 106 -0.73 -16.77 -8.47
C PHE A 106 -1.44 -15.40 -8.53
N VAL A 107 -0.99 -14.42 -7.71
CA VAL A 107 -1.53 -13.05 -7.69
C VAL A 107 -1.31 -12.28 -8.99
N ASN A 108 -0.38 -12.70 -9.85
CA ASN A 108 -0.07 -12.02 -11.10
C ASN A 108 -1.19 -12.10 -12.16
N LYS A 109 -2.17 -12.97 -11.95
CA LYS A 109 -3.32 -13.09 -12.84
C LYS A 109 -4.50 -12.29 -12.29
N PRO A 110 -5.01 -11.26 -12.98
CA PRO A 110 -6.09 -10.39 -12.47
C PRO A 110 -7.38 -11.12 -12.09
N ASN A 111 -7.65 -12.27 -12.70
CA ASN A 111 -8.84 -13.09 -12.41
C ASN A 111 -8.69 -13.93 -11.13
N ASN A 112 -7.49 -14.03 -10.58
CA ASN A 112 -7.27 -14.73 -9.33
C ASN A 112 -7.67 -13.82 -8.16
N ASN A 113 -8.70 -14.23 -7.43
CA ASN A 113 -9.24 -13.50 -6.29
C ASN A 113 -9.62 -14.50 -5.20
N SER A 114 -8.65 -14.88 -4.39
CA SER A 114 -8.86 -15.80 -3.27
C SER A 114 -7.81 -15.56 -2.18
N VAL A 115 -8.00 -16.18 -1.02
CA VAL A 115 -7.05 -16.11 0.10
C VAL A 115 -5.64 -16.58 -0.30
N ALA A 116 -5.51 -17.40 -1.33
CA ALA A 116 -4.21 -17.82 -1.86
C ALA A 116 -3.34 -16.65 -2.37
N CYS A 117 -3.97 -15.52 -2.74
CA CYS A 117 -3.25 -14.32 -3.18
C CYS A 117 -2.48 -13.65 -2.03
N ILE A 118 -2.95 -13.77 -0.79
CA ILE A 118 -2.35 -13.17 0.40
C ILE A 118 -1.72 -14.20 1.35
N THR A 119 -1.67 -15.48 0.97
CA THR A 119 -1.06 -16.51 1.81
C THR A 119 0.46 -16.45 1.72
N PRO A 120 1.18 -16.31 2.86
CA PRO A 120 2.64 -16.32 2.86
C PRO A 120 3.20 -17.62 2.28
N LEU A 121 4.25 -17.52 1.46
CA LEU A 121 5.02 -18.70 1.09
C LEU A 121 5.83 -19.17 2.30
N LYS A 122 5.82 -20.49 2.59
CA LYS A 122 6.45 -21.10 3.79
C LYS A 122 7.93 -20.76 3.99
N ALA A 123 8.65 -20.35 2.96
CA ALA A 123 10.06 -19.92 3.02
C ALA A 123 10.23 -18.44 3.42
N SER A 124 9.18 -17.69 3.58
CA SER A 124 9.21 -16.24 3.83
C SER A 124 9.01 -15.86 5.30
N ILE A 125 9.00 -16.82 6.21
CA ILE A 125 9.08 -16.50 7.63
C ILE A 125 10.50 -16.00 7.85
N MET A 126 10.69 -14.68 7.94
CA MET A 126 11.98 -14.11 8.33
C MET A 126 12.47 -14.80 9.59
N PRO A 127 13.77 -15.20 9.66
CA PRO A 127 14.36 -15.56 10.93
C PRO A 127 14.15 -14.42 11.91
N ARG A 128 13.68 -14.72 13.11
CA ARG A 128 13.69 -13.76 14.21
C ARG A 128 15.15 -13.30 14.34
N LEU A 129 15.42 -12.06 13.93
CA LEU A 129 16.67 -11.40 14.26
C LEU A 129 16.60 -11.11 15.77
N PHE A 130 17.58 -11.69 16.47
CA PHE A 130 17.88 -11.52 17.88
C PHE A 130 17.04 -12.36 18.86
N GLU A 131 17.53 -13.56 19.14
CA GLU A 131 17.69 -14.07 20.48
C GLU A 131 19.17 -13.80 20.82
N ASP A 132 19.44 -12.72 21.54
CA ASP A 132 20.70 -12.52 22.24
C ASP A 132 20.63 -13.33 23.54
N ASP A 133 21.57 -14.25 23.70
CA ASP A 133 21.95 -14.87 24.98
C ASP A 133 22.64 -13.84 25.91
#